data_992c82772dc354bfc4ac3be0c24a3ffb
#
_entry.id   992c82772dc354bfc4ac3be0c24a3ffb
#
_cell.length_a   1.000
_cell.length_b   1.000
_cell.length_c   1.000
_cell.angle_alpha   90.00
_cell.angle_beta   90.00
_cell.angle_gamma   90.00
#
_symmetry.space_group_name_H-M   'P 1'
#
loop_
_entity.id
_entity.type
_entity.pdbx_description
1 polymer ?
#
loop_
_entity_poly.entity_id
_entity_poly.type
_entity_poly.pdbx_seq_one_letter_code
_entity_poly.pdbx_strand_id
1 'polypeptide(L)'
;MVAVFTIDIAIFAISPLILRAFGTVPMGESYISILAFWLYGCASIAVGMFISALTESQVIAAVLSFAALFISYMMGGITNVISSSGNLLTKILSCFDLYAPFDNFSGGTLDITAIVYYLSVIAILNFLTVQSIQKRRWSISRKTFSTSVFSASFIAVALALTVVVNLVVGALPSKTTSIDCSYSKLYSITSDTKKAMKNLTDDV
;
A
#
# COMPACT_ATOMS: atom_id res chain seq x y z
N MET A 1 5.25 16.24 8.01
CA MET A 1 3.90 15.79 7.63
C MET A 1 3.54 14.44 8.24
N VAL A 2 4.31 13.37 7.99
CA VAL A 2 4.02 12.04 8.54
C VAL A 2 3.88 12.03 10.06
N ALA A 3 4.74 12.76 10.80
CA ALA A 3 4.65 12.83 12.26
C ALA A 3 3.32 13.43 12.76
N VAL A 4 2.84 14.49 12.13
CA VAL A 4 1.54 15.10 12.49
C VAL A 4 0.42 14.11 12.22
N PHE A 5 0.41 13.50 11.04
CA PHE A 5 -0.58 12.48 10.68
C PHE A 5 -0.56 11.28 11.65
N THR A 6 0.64 10.85 12.10
CA THR A 6 0.75 9.76 13.09
C THR A 6 0.15 10.14 14.44
N ILE A 7 0.27 11.40 14.87
CA ILE A 7 -0.37 11.88 16.10
C ILE A 7 -1.89 11.85 15.97
N ASP A 8 -2.44 12.31 14.83
CA ASP A 8 -3.87 12.28 14.57
C ASP A 8 -4.41 10.83 14.60
N ILE A 9 -3.69 9.90 13.98
CA ILE A 9 -4.05 8.47 14.01
C ILE A 9 -3.94 7.87 15.42
N ALA A 10 -2.95 8.27 16.21
CA ALA A 10 -2.80 7.81 17.58
C ALA A 10 -3.98 8.26 18.46
N ILE A 11 -4.47 9.49 18.27
CA ILE A 11 -5.68 9.98 18.94
C ILE A 11 -6.90 9.17 18.48
N PHE A 12 -7.02 8.92 17.17
CA PHE A 12 -8.12 8.13 16.62
C PHE A 12 -8.10 6.67 17.11
N ALA A 13 -6.93 6.10 17.39
CA ALA A 13 -6.78 4.75 17.94
C ALA A 13 -7.37 4.57 19.34
N ILE A 14 -7.70 5.64 20.05
CA ILE A 14 -8.41 5.59 21.32
C ILE A 14 -9.90 5.30 21.11
N SER A 15 -10.45 5.63 19.94
CA SER A 15 -11.88 5.47 19.62
C SER A 15 -12.44 4.05 19.86
N PRO A 16 -11.79 2.94 19.43
CA PRO A 16 -12.30 1.59 19.67
C PRO A 16 -12.36 1.24 21.16
N LEU A 17 -11.44 1.78 21.98
CA LEU A 17 -11.43 1.57 23.43
C LEU A 17 -12.63 2.24 24.10
N ILE A 18 -12.99 3.44 23.67
CA ILE A 18 -14.17 4.16 24.17
C ILE A 18 -15.43 3.42 23.76
N LEU A 19 -15.54 3.01 22.48
CA LEU A 19 -16.69 2.26 21.96
C LEU A 19 -16.92 0.94 22.69
N ARG A 20 -15.85 0.27 23.14
CA ARG A 20 -15.94 -0.96 23.92
C ARG A 20 -16.68 -0.77 25.25
N ALA A 21 -16.69 0.42 25.82
CA ALA A 21 -17.44 0.72 27.04
C ALA A 21 -18.97 0.75 26.82
N PHE A 22 -19.39 0.92 25.55
CA PHE A 22 -20.80 1.02 25.17
C PHE A 22 -21.35 -0.23 24.48
N GLY A 23 -20.47 -1.17 24.04
CA GLY A 23 -20.90 -2.37 23.35
C GLY A 23 -19.77 -3.32 22.96
N THR A 24 -20.13 -4.42 22.28
CA THR A 24 -19.16 -5.39 21.75
C THR A 24 -18.54 -4.88 20.45
N VAL A 25 -17.29 -4.46 20.49
CA VAL A 25 -16.55 -3.98 19.34
C VAL A 25 -15.51 -5.02 18.91
N PRO A 26 -15.40 -5.38 17.63
CA PRO A 26 -14.36 -6.26 17.11
C PRO A 26 -13.01 -5.53 17.13
N MET A 27 -12.28 -5.64 18.24
CA MET A 27 -11.02 -4.92 18.44
C MET A 27 -9.98 -5.23 17.38
N GLY A 28 -9.88 -6.50 16.95
CA GLY A 28 -8.91 -6.92 15.92
C GLY A 28 -9.12 -6.19 14.60
N GLU A 29 -10.35 -6.20 14.08
CA GLU A 29 -10.71 -5.51 12.83
C GLU A 29 -10.48 -4.00 12.93
N SER A 30 -10.88 -3.38 14.06
CA SER A 30 -10.76 -1.95 14.27
C SER A 30 -9.30 -1.49 14.23
N TYR A 31 -8.39 -2.19 14.93
CA TYR A 31 -6.98 -1.81 14.94
C TYR A 31 -6.27 -2.10 13.62
N ILE A 32 -6.65 -3.17 12.91
CA ILE A 32 -6.13 -3.47 11.59
C ILE A 32 -6.55 -2.40 10.59
N SER A 33 -7.81 -1.97 10.62
CA SER A 33 -8.31 -0.89 9.76
C SER A 33 -7.61 0.45 10.05
N ILE A 34 -7.32 0.76 11.31
CA ILE A 34 -6.56 1.96 11.70
C ILE A 34 -5.12 1.87 11.18
N LEU A 35 -4.47 0.72 11.29
CA LEU A 35 -3.12 0.51 10.75
C LEU A 35 -3.10 0.63 9.23
N ALA A 36 -4.09 0.05 8.55
CA ALA A 36 -4.25 0.18 7.11
C ALA A 36 -4.43 1.64 6.68
N PHE A 37 -5.27 2.39 7.39
CA PHE A 37 -5.49 3.80 7.12
C PHE A 37 -4.22 4.63 7.34
N TRP A 38 -3.43 4.30 8.36
CA TRP A 38 -2.12 4.92 8.58
C TRP A 38 -1.15 4.66 7.43
N LEU A 39 -1.04 3.40 6.97
CA LEU A 39 -0.16 3.04 5.84
C LEU A 39 -0.60 3.71 4.54
N TYR A 40 -1.90 3.67 4.23
CA TYR A 40 -2.48 4.35 3.06
C TYR A 40 -2.24 5.86 3.10
N GLY A 41 -2.42 6.49 4.26
CA GLY A 41 -2.17 7.92 4.44
C GLY A 41 -0.69 8.27 4.28
N CYS A 42 0.23 7.45 4.81
CA CYS A 42 1.67 7.63 4.60
C CYS A 42 2.05 7.52 3.10
N ALA A 43 1.48 6.56 2.39
CA ALA A 43 1.69 6.42 0.93
C ALA A 43 1.13 7.63 0.18
N SER A 44 -0.06 8.11 0.52
CA SER A 44 -0.67 9.30 -0.06
C SER A 44 0.16 10.58 0.17
N ILE A 45 0.73 10.72 1.37
CA ILE A 45 1.67 11.81 1.70
C ILE A 45 2.93 11.70 0.84
N ALA A 46 3.47 10.49 0.64
CA ALA A 46 4.64 10.29 -0.21
C ALA A 46 4.38 10.67 -1.67
N VAL A 47 3.20 10.33 -2.22
CA VAL A 47 2.76 10.78 -3.56
C VAL A 47 2.70 12.30 -3.63
N GLY A 48 2.08 12.96 -2.66
CA GLY A 48 1.98 14.42 -2.62
C GLY A 48 3.35 15.10 -2.52
N MET A 49 4.26 14.57 -1.70
CA MET A 49 5.63 15.07 -1.59
C MET A 49 6.41 14.93 -2.91
N PHE A 50 6.26 13.81 -3.58
CA PHE A 50 6.91 13.57 -4.88
C PHE A 50 6.42 14.55 -5.93
N ILE A 51 5.11 14.73 -6.07
CA ILE A 51 4.52 15.67 -7.02
C ILE A 51 4.92 17.12 -6.68
N SER A 52 4.93 17.49 -5.40
CA SER A 52 5.41 18.80 -4.96
C SER A 52 6.88 19.03 -5.28
N ALA A 53 7.71 17.99 -5.25
CA ALA A 53 9.11 18.10 -5.64
C ALA A 53 9.30 18.27 -7.17
N LEU A 54 8.33 17.90 -7.99
CA LEU A 54 8.36 18.05 -9.44
C LEU A 54 7.87 19.44 -9.91
N THR A 55 7.03 20.09 -9.12
CA THR A 55 6.37 21.36 -9.47
C THR A 55 6.97 22.54 -8.70
N GLU A 56 6.89 23.75 -9.28
CA GLU A 56 7.31 24.98 -8.62
C GLU A 56 6.15 25.71 -7.93
N SER A 57 4.93 25.45 -8.37
CA SER A 57 3.70 26.09 -7.85
C SER A 57 2.99 25.15 -6.89
N GLN A 58 2.70 25.64 -5.67
CA GLN A 58 1.94 24.89 -4.66
C GLN A 58 0.53 24.53 -5.12
N VAL A 59 -0.13 25.43 -5.87
CA VAL A 59 -1.50 25.21 -6.37
C VAL A 59 -1.50 24.07 -7.39
N ILE A 60 -0.55 24.10 -8.34
CA ILE A 60 -0.42 23.03 -9.33
C ILE A 60 -0.06 21.70 -8.65
N ALA A 61 0.83 21.73 -7.66
CA ALA A 61 1.17 20.53 -6.88
C ALA A 61 -0.06 19.92 -6.18
N ALA A 62 -0.89 20.75 -5.56
CA ALA A 62 -2.12 20.30 -4.89
C ALA A 62 -3.11 19.66 -5.86
N VAL A 63 -3.37 20.31 -7.00
CA VAL A 63 -4.28 19.80 -8.03
C VAL A 63 -3.78 18.48 -8.63
N LEU A 64 -2.49 18.40 -8.97
CA LEU A 64 -1.90 17.17 -9.52
C LEU A 64 -1.88 16.05 -8.50
N SER A 65 -1.61 16.33 -7.22
CA SER A 65 -1.64 15.33 -6.15
C SER A 65 -3.05 14.79 -5.94
N PHE A 66 -4.05 15.67 -5.93
CA PHE A 66 -5.45 15.26 -5.86
C PHE A 66 -5.84 14.40 -7.06
N ALA A 67 -5.51 14.83 -8.28
CA ALA A 67 -5.80 14.07 -9.48
C ALA A 67 -5.13 12.69 -9.48
N ALA A 68 -3.86 12.59 -9.07
CA ALA A 68 -3.13 11.33 -8.99
C ALA A 68 -3.77 10.37 -7.98
N LEU A 69 -4.12 10.85 -6.79
CA LEU A 69 -4.79 10.03 -5.76
C LEU A 69 -6.21 9.64 -6.18
N PHE A 70 -6.94 10.52 -6.84
CA PHE A 70 -8.27 10.24 -7.36
C PHE A 70 -8.24 9.16 -8.46
N ILE A 71 -7.28 9.25 -9.39
CA ILE A 71 -7.07 8.23 -10.43
C ILE A 71 -6.71 6.90 -9.78
N SER A 72 -5.82 6.90 -8.79
CA SER A 72 -5.44 5.71 -8.04
C SER A 72 -6.65 5.06 -7.35
N TYR A 73 -7.53 5.84 -6.75
CA TYR A 73 -8.78 5.35 -6.15
C TYR A 73 -9.75 4.75 -7.18
N MET A 74 -9.87 5.38 -8.36
CA MET A 74 -10.72 4.88 -9.45
C MET A 74 -10.17 3.63 -10.13
N MET A 75 -8.88 3.32 -9.93
CA MET A 75 -8.19 2.26 -10.65
C MET A 75 -8.81 0.87 -10.38
N GLY A 76 -9.24 0.61 -9.14
CA GLY A 76 -9.94 -0.64 -8.78
C GLY A 76 -11.24 -0.83 -9.58
N GLY A 77 -12.01 0.23 -9.79
CA GLY A 77 -13.20 0.20 -10.64
C GLY A 77 -12.86 -0.05 -12.12
N ILE A 78 -11.82 0.60 -12.62
CA ILE A 78 -11.36 0.46 -14.02
C ILE A 78 -10.84 -0.94 -14.29
N THR A 79 -10.04 -1.49 -13.39
CA THR A 79 -9.50 -2.85 -13.52
C THR A 79 -10.60 -3.90 -13.51
N ASN A 80 -11.63 -3.75 -12.70
CA ASN A 80 -12.78 -4.66 -12.66
C ASN A 80 -13.58 -4.66 -13.99
N VAL A 81 -13.67 -3.51 -14.66
CA VAL A 81 -14.35 -3.41 -15.97
C VAL A 81 -13.50 -4.02 -17.10
N ILE A 82 -12.18 -3.86 -17.06
CA ILE A 82 -11.25 -4.38 -18.08
C ILE A 82 -10.91 -5.85 -17.84
N SER A 83 -11.07 -6.35 -16.61
CA SER A 83 -10.56 -7.63 -16.12
C SER A 83 -11.25 -8.89 -16.69
N SER A 84 -12.11 -8.78 -17.70
CA SER A 84 -12.62 -9.96 -18.41
C SER A 84 -11.54 -10.73 -19.19
N SER A 85 -10.34 -10.22 -19.29
CA SER A 85 -9.20 -10.88 -19.94
C SER A 85 -7.94 -10.54 -19.13
N GLY A 86 -7.35 -11.49 -18.43
CA GLY A 86 -6.15 -11.34 -17.61
C GLY A 86 -4.92 -10.81 -18.35
N ASN A 87 -5.02 -9.61 -18.89
CA ASN A 87 -4.03 -8.94 -19.71
C ASN A 87 -2.92 -8.33 -18.84
N LEU A 88 -1.69 -8.28 -19.37
CA LEU A 88 -0.54 -7.57 -18.79
C LEU A 88 -0.89 -6.12 -18.38
N LEU A 89 -1.77 -5.47 -19.14
CA LEU A 89 -2.26 -4.12 -18.83
C LEU A 89 -2.97 -4.03 -17.48
N THR A 90 -3.84 -4.97 -17.13
CA THR A 90 -4.54 -4.98 -15.84
C THR A 90 -3.57 -5.18 -14.68
N LYS A 91 -2.52 -5.98 -14.85
CA LYS A 91 -1.47 -6.15 -13.83
C LYS A 91 -0.64 -4.89 -13.61
N ILE A 92 -0.35 -4.14 -14.68
CA ILE A 92 0.38 -2.87 -14.57
C ILE A 92 -0.52 -1.80 -13.93
N LEU A 93 -1.79 -1.72 -14.33
CA LEU A 93 -2.73 -0.77 -13.73
C LEU A 93 -2.96 -1.07 -12.24
N SER A 94 -3.09 -2.33 -11.85
CA SER A 94 -3.26 -2.71 -10.45
C SER A 94 -2.06 -2.35 -9.55
N CYS A 95 -0.86 -2.19 -10.12
CA CYS A 95 0.29 -1.68 -9.37
C CYS A 95 0.13 -0.21 -8.93
N PHE A 96 -0.74 0.55 -9.60
CA PHE A 96 -1.05 1.94 -9.25
C PHE A 96 -2.28 2.09 -8.35
N ASP A 97 -2.96 1.00 -8.05
CA ASP A 97 -4.10 0.97 -7.14
C ASP A 97 -3.63 0.95 -5.68
N LEU A 98 -3.56 2.14 -5.08
CA LEU A 98 -3.24 2.25 -3.65
C LEU A 98 -4.42 1.86 -2.75
N TYR A 99 -5.64 1.81 -3.29
CA TYR A 99 -6.84 1.56 -2.49
C TYR A 99 -7.12 0.06 -2.31
N ALA A 100 -6.83 -0.78 -3.31
CA ALA A 100 -7.12 -2.21 -3.26
C ALA A 100 -6.49 -2.92 -2.03
N PRO A 101 -5.22 -2.66 -1.64
CA PRO A 101 -4.66 -3.25 -0.43
C PRO A 101 -5.36 -2.79 0.85
N PHE A 102 -5.88 -1.55 0.88
CA PHE A 102 -6.64 -1.02 2.02
C PHE A 102 -7.98 -1.75 2.19
N ASP A 103 -8.67 -2.05 1.10
CA ASP A 103 -9.95 -2.75 1.11
C ASP A 103 -9.83 -4.16 1.72
N ASN A 104 -8.74 -4.86 1.43
CA ASN A 104 -8.43 -6.16 2.04
C ASN A 104 -8.30 -6.08 3.56
N PHE A 105 -7.65 -5.04 4.09
CA PHE A 105 -7.55 -4.82 5.55
C PHE A 105 -8.90 -4.48 6.18
N SER A 106 -9.75 -3.73 5.47
CA SER A 106 -11.09 -3.36 5.94
C SER A 106 -11.97 -4.59 6.18
N GLY A 107 -11.71 -5.69 5.46
CA GLY A 107 -12.32 -7.00 5.69
C GLY A 107 -11.82 -7.76 6.92
N GLY A 108 -10.93 -7.17 7.73
CA GLY A 108 -10.38 -7.80 8.95
C GLY A 108 -9.26 -8.80 8.69
N THR A 109 -8.72 -8.85 7.48
CA THR A 109 -7.57 -9.69 7.13
C THR A 109 -6.29 -8.88 7.13
N LEU A 110 -5.33 -9.24 7.98
CA LEU A 110 -4.00 -8.64 7.96
C LEU A 110 -3.15 -9.34 6.92
N ASP A 111 -2.91 -8.67 5.79
CA ASP A 111 -2.07 -9.20 4.71
C ASP A 111 -0.69 -8.54 4.73
N ILE A 112 0.33 -9.36 4.97
CA ILE A 112 1.74 -8.92 4.95
C ILE A 112 2.12 -8.39 3.58
N THR A 113 1.54 -8.95 2.51
CA THR A 113 1.78 -8.51 1.13
C THR A 113 1.40 -7.03 0.95
N ALA A 114 0.26 -6.64 1.50
CA ALA A 114 -0.21 -5.25 1.44
C ALA A 114 0.67 -4.29 2.26
N ILE A 115 1.19 -4.74 3.41
CA ILE A 115 2.15 -3.93 4.21
C ILE A 115 3.43 -3.70 3.41
N VAL A 116 4.01 -4.76 2.83
CA VAL A 116 5.23 -4.66 2.02
C VAL A 116 5.00 -3.77 0.81
N TYR A 117 3.83 -3.87 0.16
CA TYR A 117 3.46 -2.99 -0.94
C TYR A 117 3.48 -1.51 -0.52
N TYR A 118 2.81 -1.13 0.56
CA TYR A 118 2.82 0.26 1.03
C TYR A 118 4.21 0.76 1.41
N LEU A 119 4.98 -0.06 2.13
CA LEU A 119 6.35 0.29 2.50
C LEU A 119 7.24 0.49 1.27
N SER A 120 7.09 -0.36 0.25
CA SER A 120 7.84 -0.25 -1.00
C SER A 120 7.46 1.02 -1.78
N VAL A 121 6.16 1.35 -1.86
CA VAL A 121 5.68 2.58 -2.50
C VAL A 121 6.20 3.82 -1.77
N ILE A 122 6.13 3.84 -0.44
CA ILE A 122 6.64 4.95 0.37
C ILE A 122 8.15 5.12 0.16
N ALA A 123 8.91 4.02 0.18
CA ALA A 123 10.36 4.05 0.01
C ALA A 123 10.76 4.57 -1.36
N ILE A 124 10.14 4.07 -2.44
CA ILE A 124 10.49 4.49 -3.80
C ILE A 124 10.11 5.94 -4.07
N LEU A 125 8.93 6.39 -3.61
CA LEU A 125 8.49 7.78 -3.80
C LEU A 125 9.36 8.77 -3.02
N ASN A 126 9.74 8.44 -1.78
CA ASN A 126 10.70 9.25 -1.03
C ASN A 126 12.07 9.29 -1.71
N PHE A 127 12.56 8.16 -2.21
CA PHE A 127 13.79 8.09 -2.97
C PHE A 127 13.73 8.97 -4.23
N LEU A 128 12.66 8.88 -5.02
CA LEU A 128 12.45 9.72 -6.21
C LEU A 128 12.35 11.21 -5.86
N THR A 129 11.72 11.53 -4.73
CA THR A 129 11.64 12.91 -4.20
C THR A 129 13.04 13.47 -3.93
N VAL A 130 13.90 12.71 -3.24
CA VAL A 130 15.28 13.10 -2.96
C VAL A 130 16.07 13.30 -4.27
N GLN A 131 15.93 12.39 -5.22
CA GLN A 131 16.60 12.49 -6.53
C GLN A 131 16.12 13.72 -7.31
N SER A 132 14.81 14.02 -7.28
CA SER A 132 14.24 15.21 -7.93
C SER A 132 14.81 16.50 -7.35
N ILE A 133 14.91 16.60 -6.03
CA ILE A 133 15.47 17.77 -5.35
C ILE A 133 16.97 17.93 -5.64
N GLN A 134 17.73 16.83 -5.63
CA GLN A 134 19.16 16.85 -5.93
C GLN A 134 19.44 17.31 -7.36
N LYS A 135 18.64 16.82 -8.32
CA LYS A 135 18.76 17.22 -9.75
C LYS A 135 18.61 18.72 -9.95
N ARG A 136 17.76 19.40 -9.18
CA ARG A 136 17.59 20.85 -9.25
C ARG A 136 18.81 21.64 -8.74
N ARG A 137 19.65 21.03 -7.90
CA ARG A 137 20.86 21.67 -7.33
C ARG A 137 22.09 21.57 -8.24
N TRP A 138 22.05 20.74 -9.28
CA TRP A 138 23.20 20.52 -10.15
C TRP A 138 23.26 21.60 -11.25
N SER A 139 24.33 22.41 -11.22
CA SER A 139 24.63 23.35 -12.31
C SER A 139 24.99 22.57 -13.59
N ILE A 140 24.54 23.10 -14.73
CA ILE A 140 24.78 22.52 -16.08
C ILE A 140 26.26 22.63 -16.41
N SER A 141 27.05 21.56 -16.19
CA SER A 141 28.46 21.44 -16.59
C SER A 141 28.65 20.16 -17.39
N ARG A 142 29.60 20.12 -18.30
CA ARG A 142 29.92 18.92 -19.12
C ARG A 142 30.27 17.67 -18.28
N LYS A 143 30.75 17.83 -17.04
CA LYS A 143 30.96 16.75 -16.07
C LYS A 143 29.63 16.17 -15.55
N THR A 144 28.52 16.89 -15.68
CA THR A 144 27.18 16.53 -15.17
C THR A 144 26.51 15.42 -15.99
N PHE A 145 26.94 15.19 -17.24
CA PHE A 145 26.37 14.13 -18.08
C PHE A 145 26.61 12.73 -17.49
N SER A 146 27.83 12.45 -17.03
CA SER A 146 28.15 11.17 -16.36
C SER A 146 27.35 10.97 -15.06
N THR A 147 27.18 12.04 -14.28
CA THR A 147 26.42 12.02 -13.03
C THR A 147 24.91 11.84 -13.29
N SER A 148 24.39 12.43 -14.37
CA SER A 148 22.98 12.25 -14.76
C SER A 148 22.68 10.83 -15.22
N VAL A 149 23.58 10.20 -15.97
CA VAL A 149 23.46 8.79 -16.38
C VAL A 149 23.53 7.87 -15.17
N PHE A 150 24.44 8.12 -14.24
CA PHE A 150 24.55 7.36 -12.99
C PHE A 150 23.28 7.46 -12.15
N SER A 151 22.71 8.66 -11.98
CA SER A 151 21.47 8.89 -11.28
C SER A 151 20.28 8.18 -11.95
N ALA A 152 20.17 8.24 -13.28
CA ALA A 152 19.14 7.55 -14.03
C ALA A 152 19.23 6.02 -13.89
N SER A 153 20.45 5.47 -13.94
CA SER A 153 20.69 4.05 -13.72
C SER A 153 20.31 3.61 -12.31
N PHE A 154 20.61 4.42 -11.30
CA PHE A 154 20.28 4.14 -9.92
C PHE A 154 18.77 4.17 -9.68
N ILE A 155 18.03 5.10 -10.29
CA ILE A 155 16.57 5.14 -10.29
C ILE A 155 15.99 3.88 -10.95
N ALA A 156 16.52 3.48 -12.10
CA ALA A 156 16.06 2.27 -12.80
C ALA A 156 16.26 1.00 -11.95
N VAL A 157 17.40 0.87 -11.28
CA VAL A 157 17.69 -0.26 -10.37
C VAL A 157 16.75 -0.23 -9.16
N ALA A 158 16.51 0.93 -8.56
CA ALA A 158 15.59 1.06 -7.43
C ALA A 158 14.15 0.67 -7.80
N LEU A 159 13.67 1.12 -8.97
CA LEU A 159 12.36 0.73 -9.50
C LEU A 159 12.28 -0.78 -9.77
N ALA A 160 13.30 -1.34 -10.43
CA ALA A 160 13.36 -2.77 -10.69
C ALA A 160 13.34 -3.59 -9.39
N LEU A 161 14.13 -3.19 -8.39
CA LEU A 161 14.16 -3.83 -7.08
C LEU A 161 12.78 -3.78 -6.39
N THR A 162 12.10 -2.63 -6.43
CA THR A 162 10.76 -2.47 -5.86
C THR A 162 9.76 -3.42 -6.52
N VAL A 163 9.78 -3.51 -7.85
CA VAL A 163 8.92 -4.43 -8.61
C VAL A 163 9.23 -5.88 -8.24
N VAL A 164 10.51 -6.26 -8.20
CA VAL A 164 10.92 -7.63 -7.85
C VAL A 164 10.47 -8.00 -6.43
N VAL A 165 10.67 -7.12 -5.44
CA VAL A 165 10.24 -7.37 -4.05
C VAL A 165 8.72 -7.60 -3.99
N ASN A 166 7.93 -6.75 -4.64
CA ASN A 166 6.47 -6.89 -4.65
C ASN A 166 6.02 -8.16 -5.40
N LEU A 167 6.68 -8.55 -6.49
CA LEU A 167 6.39 -9.80 -7.20
C LEU A 167 6.72 -11.03 -6.35
N VAL A 168 7.87 -11.03 -5.67
CA VAL A 168 8.28 -12.16 -4.80
C VAL A 168 7.31 -12.30 -3.64
N VAL A 169 6.95 -11.20 -2.98
CA VAL A 169 6.01 -11.24 -1.85
C VAL A 169 4.61 -11.62 -2.32
N GLY A 170 4.16 -11.11 -3.49
CA GLY A 170 2.87 -11.48 -4.09
C GLY A 170 2.80 -12.93 -4.61
N ALA A 171 3.94 -13.57 -4.85
CA ALA A 171 4.00 -14.98 -5.24
C ALA A 171 3.92 -15.93 -4.03
N LEU A 172 4.03 -15.42 -2.79
CA LEU A 172 3.88 -16.23 -1.59
C LEU A 172 2.42 -16.69 -1.43
N PRO A 173 2.19 -17.94 -0.99
CA PRO A 173 0.83 -18.43 -0.76
C PRO A 173 0.13 -17.58 0.31
N SER A 174 -1.08 -17.15 0.03
CA SER A 174 -1.92 -16.33 0.94
C SER A 174 -2.11 -16.99 2.32
N LYS A 175 -1.95 -18.30 2.39
CA LYS A 175 -1.99 -19.07 3.64
C LYS A 175 -0.89 -18.72 4.64
N THR A 176 0.24 -18.18 4.17
CA THR A 176 1.39 -17.78 4.98
C THR A 176 1.48 -16.28 5.18
N THR A 177 0.84 -15.49 4.32
CA THR A 177 0.93 -14.04 4.32
C THR A 177 -0.28 -13.35 4.93
N SER A 178 -1.45 -14.03 5.03
CA SER A 178 -2.67 -13.46 5.59
C SER A 178 -2.98 -14.02 6.96
N ILE A 179 -3.25 -13.15 7.92
CA ILE A 179 -3.72 -13.48 9.27
C ILE A 179 -5.17 -13.03 9.36
N ASP A 180 -6.07 -13.99 9.63
CA ASP A 180 -7.48 -13.70 9.85
C ASP A 180 -7.69 -13.17 11.26
N CYS A 181 -7.98 -11.89 11.37
CA CYS A 181 -8.33 -11.19 12.60
C CYS A 181 -9.82 -10.79 12.63
N SER A 182 -10.62 -11.28 11.67
CA SER A 182 -12.05 -11.02 11.63
C SER A 182 -12.75 -11.57 12.88
N TYR A 183 -13.77 -10.88 13.35
CA TYR A 183 -14.55 -11.28 14.55
C TYR A 183 -15.17 -12.66 14.38
N SER A 184 -15.68 -12.97 13.22
CA SER A 184 -16.34 -14.24 12.87
C SER A 184 -15.39 -15.30 12.32
N LYS A 185 -14.08 -15.02 12.21
CA LYS A 185 -13.07 -15.93 11.62
C LYS A 185 -13.52 -16.53 10.29
N LEU A 186 -14.12 -15.69 9.43
CA LEU A 186 -14.73 -16.08 8.16
C LEU A 186 -13.71 -16.69 7.17
N TYR A 187 -12.45 -16.30 7.30
CA TYR A 187 -11.36 -16.73 6.41
C TYR A 187 -10.49 -17.84 7.00
N SER A 188 -10.79 -18.29 8.24
CA SER A 188 -10.10 -19.40 8.89
C SER A 188 -10.99 -20.63 9.00
N ILE A 189 -10.43 -21.80 8.71
CA ILE A 189 -11.14 -23.08 8.88
C ILE A 189 -11.38 -23.31 10.39
N THR A 190 -12.63 -23.34 10.80
CA THR A 190 -13.04 -23.57 12.18
C THR A 190 -12.51 -24.90 12.70
N SER A 191 -12.22 -24.98 14.00
CA SER A 191 -11.76 -26.21 14.68
C SER A 191 -12.67 -27.41 14.43
N ASP A 192 -13.96 -27.17 14.28
CA ASP A 192 -14.95 -28.21 14.03
C ASP A 192 -14.90 -28.75 12.61
N THR A 193 -14.64 -27.86 11.61
CA THR A 193 -14.39 -28.28 10.22
C THR A 193 -13.10 -29.07 10.11
N LYS A 194 -12.04 -28.69 10.84
CA LYS A 194 -10.79 -29.49 10.90
C LYS A 194 -10.99 -30.86 11.50
N LYS A 195 -11.82 -30.96 12.56
CA LYS A 195 -12.17 -32.25 13.18
C LYS A 195 -13.00 -33.12 12.24
N ALA A 196 -13.98 -32.52 11.55
CA ALA A 196 -14.81 -33.23 10.57
C ALA A 196 -13.95 -33.77 9.40
N MET A 197 -13.02 -32.97 8.87
CA MET A 197 -12.10 -33.43 7.82
C MET A 197 -11.16 -34.53 8.30
N LYS A 198 -10.68 -34.46 9.55
CA LYS A 198 -9.81 -35.50 10.10
C LYS A 198 -10.55 -36.82 10.25
N ASN A 199 -11.80 -36.78 10.73
CA ASN A 199 -12.62 -37.99 10.84
C ASN A 199 -12.94 -38.61 9.47
N LEU A 200 -13.11 -37.81 8.41
CA LEU A 200 -13.31 -38.28 7.05
C LEU A 200 -12.08 -38.96 6.43
N THR A 201 -10.86 -38.58 6.88
CA THR A 201 -9.60 -39.17 6.38
C THR A 201 -9.27 -40.47 7.08
N ASP A 202 -9.77 -40.68 8.29
CA ASP A 202 -9.56 -41.92 9.06
C ASP A 202 -10.53 -43.05 8.65
N ASP A 203 -11.57 -42.78 7.85
CA ASP A 203 -12.59 -43.74 7.37
C ASP A 203 -12.33 -44.22 5.92
N VAL A 204 -11.16 -43.95 5.31
CA VAL A 204 -10.71 -44.40 3.99
C VAL A 204 -9.44 -45.21 4.14
#